data_b70ea9fb98d31b5140417938ce821303
#
_entry.id   b70ea9fb98d31b5140417938ce821303
#
_cell.length_a   1.000
_cell.length_b   1.000
_cell.length_c   1.000
_cell.angle_alpha   90.00
_cell.angle_beta   90.00
_cell.angle_gamma   90.00
#
_symmetry.space_group_name_H-M   'P 1'
#
loop_
_entity.id
_entity.type
_entity.pdbx_description
1 polymer ?
#
loop_
_entity_poly.entity_id
_entity_poly.type
_entity_poly.pdbx_seq_one_letter_code
_entity_poly.pdbx_strand_id
1 'polypeptide(L)'
;MRPMDHGKVFEGLIKICRANEMKVLFAPFDGFYGLLYSNRIGIANSLSLEDINKTLAHEIAHAYLHYDKGNIADNKDSSYEEQADRAAVMLLNAIQVVGGAQG
;
A
#
# COMPACT_ATOMS: atom_id res chain seq x y z
N MET A 1 -22.33 -2.46 -12.39
CA MET A 1 -21.12 -2.18 -11.61
C MET A 1 -20.09 -3.27 -11.85
N ARG A 2 -18.90 -2.89 -12.22
CA ARG A 2 -17.83 -3.86 -12.44
C ARG A 2 -17.17 -4.22 -11.11
N PRO A 3 -16.88 -5.51 -10.89
CA PRO A 3 -16.09 -5.87 -9.74
C PRO A 3 -14.68 -5.28 -9.85
N MET A 4 -14.04 -5.08 -8.71
CA MET A 4 -12.68 -4.58 -8.70
C MET A 4 -11.73 -5.64 -9.27
N ASP A 5 -10.88 -5.25 -10.21
CA ASP A 5 -9.83 -6.11 -10.74
C ASP A 5 -8.59 -5.95 -9.86
N HIS A 6 -8.43 -6.86 -8.93
CA HIS A 6 -7.32 -6.79 -7.96
C HIS A 6 -5.96 -6.90 -8.63
N GLY A 7 -5.86 -7.60 -9.74
CA GLY A 7 -4.60 -7.70 -10.49
C GLY A 7 -4.18 -6.38 -11.08
N LYS A 8 -5.13 -5.66 -11.67
CA LYS A 8 -4.84 -4.32 -12.23
C LYS A 8 -4.52 -3.30 -11.15
N VAL A 9 -5.21 -3.40 -10.02
CA VAL A 9 -4.91 -2.53 -8.87
C VAL A 9 -3.49 -2.78 -8.40
N PHE A 10 -3.10 -4.05 -8.27
CA PHE A 10 -1.75 -4.41 -7.86
C PHE A 10 -0.71 -3.84 -8.83
N GLU A 11 -0.92 -3.99 -10.14
CA GLU A 11 -0.02 -3.41 -11.15
C GLU A 11 0.12 -1.90 -10.98
N GLY A 12 -0.99 -1.21 -10.73
CA GLY A 12 -0.98 0.24 -10.50
C GLY A 12 -0.17 0.62 -9.28
N LEU A 13 -0.33 -0.11 -8.19
CA LEU A 13 0.43 0.15 -6.96
C LEU A 13 1.93 -0.10 -7.16
N ILE A 14 2.29 -1.15 -7.88
CA ILE A 14 3.70 -1.44 -8.18
C ILE A 14 4.31 -0.34 -9.06
N LYS A 15 3.56 0.18 -10.04
CA LYS A 15 4.04 1.29 -10.85
C LYS A 15 4.30 2.54 -10.02
N ILE A 16 3.44 2.81 -9.04
CA ILE A 16 3.64 3.94 -8.12
C ILE A 16 4.93 3.73 -7.32
N CYS A 17 5.14 2.53 -6.82
CA CYS A 17 6.36 2.22 -6.07
C CYS A 17 7.61 2.42 -6.93
N ARG A 18 7.59 1.93 -8.16
CA ARG A 18 8.74 2.08 -9.06
C ARG A 18 9.01 3.54 -9.39
N ALA A 19 7.94 4.31 -9.63
CA ALA A 19 8.08 5.73 -9.94
C ALA A 19 8.69 6.51 -8.78
N ASN A 20 8.56 6.01 -7.56
CA ASN A 20 9.07 6.65 -6.35
C ASN A 20 10.28 5.92 -5.77
N GLU A 21 10.90 5.03 -6.55
CA GLU A 21 12.10 4.30 -6.17
C GLU A 21 11.92 3.47 -4.91
N MET A 22 10.71 2.93 -4.73
CA MET A 22 10.39 2.07 -3.59
C MET A 22 10.46 0.61 -4.01
N LYS A 23 10.95 -0.23 -3.12
CA LYS A 23 11.05 -1.68 -3.34
C LYS A 23 9.99 -2.39 -2.53
N VAL A 24 9.33 -3.35 -3.16
CA VAL A 24 8.31 -4.18 -2.51
C VAL A 24 8.85 -5.60 -2.39
N LEU A 25 8.81 -6.14 -1.18
CA LEU A 25 9.32 -7.47 -0.88
C LEU A 25 8.23 -8.27 -0.18
N PHE A 26 8.12 -9.54 -0.50
CA PHE A 26 7.18 -10.46 0.11
C PHE A 26 7.93 -11.42 1.02
N ALA A 27 7.42 -11.64 2.23
CA ALA A 27 8.08 -12.47 3.21
C ALA A 27 7.05 -13.12 4.15
N PRO A 28 7.42 -14.21 4.83
CA PRO A 28 6.50 -14.90 5.75
C PRO A 28 6.46 -14.20 7.11
N PHE A 29 5.84 -13.03 7.17
CA PHE A 29 5.72 -12.28 8.41
C PHE A 29 4.69 -12.91 9.34
N ASP A 30 4.99 -12.89 10.64
CA ASP A 30 4.08 -13.29 11.70
C ASP A 30 3.66 -12.04 12.48
N GLY A 31 2.36 -11.92 12.72
CA GLY A 31 1.82 -10.89 13.60
C GLY A 31 1.57 -9.55 12.95
N PHE A 32 1.93 -9.37 11.68
CA PHE A 32 1.61 -8.15 10.94
C PHE A 32 1.58 -8.43 9.44
N TYR A 33 0.84 -7.59 8.71
CA TYR A 33 0.63 -7.76 7.29
C TYR A 33 1.65 -7.01 6.45
N GLY A 34 2.11 -5.85 6.91
CA GLY A 34 3.03 -5.03 6.15
C GLY A 34 3.95 -4.22 7.04
N LEU A 35 5.05 -3.78 6.47
CA LEU A 35 6.07 -3.03 7.17
C LEU A 35 6.72 -2.05 6.22
N LEU A 36 6.93 -0.81 6.66
CA LEU A 36 7.65 0.19 5.90
C LEU A 36 8.98 0.47 6.61
N TYR A 37 10.08 0.35 5.87
CA TYR A 37 11.39 0.70 6.37
C TYR A 37 12.15 1.43 5.27
N SER A 38 12.41 2.72 5.47
CA SER A 38 13.07 3.56 4.48
C SER A 38 12.28 3.53 3.16
N ASN A 39 12.88 3.09 2.05
CA ASN A 39 12.21 2.98 0.77
C ASN A 39 11.75 1.55 0.45
N ARG A 40 11.68 0.69 1.47
CA ARG A 40 11.30 -0.71 1.31
C ARG A 40 9.97 -0.99 1.98
N ILE A 41 9.11 -1.67 1.26
CA ILE A 41 7.82 -2.12 1.79
C ILE A 41 7.85 -3.64 1.84
N GLY A 42 7.66 -4.20 3.02
CA GLY A 42 7.51 -5.64 3.20
C GLY A 42 6.03 -6.00 3.28
N ILE A 43 5.62 -7.05 2.59
CA ILE A 43 4.24 -7.52 2.60
C ILE A 43 4.24 -9.00 2.97
N ALA A 44 3.34 -9.39 3.86
CA ALA A 44 3.17 -10.80 4.23
C ALA A 44 2.74 -11.60 3.00
N ASN A 45 3.46 -12.70 2.72
CA ASN A 45 3.21 -13.47 1.50
C ASN A 45 2.04 -14.43 1.60
N SER A 46 1.39 -14.51 2.75
CA SER A 46 0.23 -15.38 2.98
C SER A 46 -1.11 -14.69 2.70
N LEU A 47 -1.09 -13.42 2.32
CA LEU A 47 -2.33 -12.64 2.13
C LEU A 47 -2.96 -12.91 0.78
N SER A 48 -4.30 -12.75 0.72
CA SER A 48 -4.99 -12.69 -0.56
C SER A 48 -4.54 -11.46 -1.36
N LEU A 49 -4.78 -11.46 -2.67
CA LEU A 49 -4.41 -10.31 -3.49
C LEU A 49 -5.14 -9.04 -3.04
N GLU A 50 -6.40 -9.16 -2.63
CA GLU A 50 -7.15 -8.02 -2.10
C GLU A 50 -6.46 -7.43 -0.88
N ASP A 51 -6.04 -8.29 0.06
CA ASP A 51 -5.38 -7.83 1.27
C ASP A 51 -3.97 -7.31 0.99
N ILE A 52 -3.27 -7.90 0.02
CA ILE A 52 -1.99 -7.37 -0.43
C ILE A 52 -2.15 -5.93 -0.92
N ASN A 53 -3.17 -5.68 -1.74
CA ASN A 53 -3.42 -4.34 -2.27
C ASN A 53 -3.74 -3.34 -1.16
N LYS A 54 -4.57 -3.73 -0.21
CA LYS A 54 -4.90 -2.85 0.93
C LYS A 54 -3.66 -2.53 1.76
N THR A 55 -2.86 -3.55 2.04
CA THR A 55 -1.64 -3.39 2.83
C THR A 55 -0.62 -2.54 2.09
N LEU A 56 -0.42 -2.81 0.80
CA LEU A 56 0.54 -2.07 -0.01
C LEU A 56 0.13 -0.59 -0.12
N ALA A 57 -1.15 -0.32 -0.37
CA ALA A 57 -1.65 1.05 -0.42
C ALA A 57 -1.44 1.77 0.92
N HIS A 58 -1.65 1.07 2.04
CA HIS A 58 -1.46 1.62 3.37
C HIS A 58 0.02 2.01 3.59
N GLU A 59 0.95 1.14 3.21
CA GLU A 59 2.37 1.43 3.38
C GLU A 59 2.85 2.53 2.44
N ILE A 60 2.33 2.58 1.22
CA ILE A 60 2.61 3.70 0.30
C ILE A 60 2.12 5.02 0.91
N ALA A 61 0.93 5.01 1.50
CA ALA A 61 0.39 6.20 2.15
C ALA A 61 1.26 6.65 3.32
N HIS A 62 1.76 5.72 4.13
CA HIS A 62 2.71 6.05 5.19
C HIS A 62 3.97 6.69 4.62
N ALA A 63 4.52 6.12 3.56
CA ALA A 63 5.73 6.64 2.94
C ALA A 63 5.52 8.07 2.43
N TYR A 64 4.37 8.35 1.87
CA TYR A 64 4.05 9.67 1.33
C TYR A 64 3.77 10.70 2.43
N LEU A 65 2.94 10.33 3.38
CA LEU A 65 2.45 11.28 4.39
C LEU A 65 3.43 11.48 5.54
N HIS A 66 4.21 10.46 5.87
CA HIS A 66 5.04 10.47 7.07
C HIS A 66 6.51 10.19 6.77
N TYR A 67 6.92 10.58 5.57
CA TYR A 67 8.26 10.35 5.07
C TYR A 67 9.35 10.83 6.03
N ASP A 68 9.12 11.95 6.71
CA ASP A 68 10.10 12.55 7.62
C ASP A 68 10.01 12.03 9.05
N LYS A 69 9.17 11.02 9.30
CA LYS A 69 8.98 10.49 10.66
C LYS A 69 9.83 9.25 10.97
N GLY A 70 10.74 8.89 10.05
CA GLY A 70 11.61 7.74 10.23
C GLY A 70 10.89 6.43 9.99
N ASN A 71 11.20 5.43 10.82
CA ASN A 71 10.58 4.12 10.68
C ASN A 71 9.16 4.12 11.25
N ILE A 72 8.18 4.20 10.36
CA ILE A 72 6.78 4.30 10.76
C ILE A 72 6.30 3.05 11.52
N ALA A 73 6.91 1.89 11.26
CA ALA A 73 6.53 0.66 11.96
C ALA A 73 6.71 0.78 13.48
N ASP A 74 7.63 1.61 13.93
CA ASP A 74 7.88 1.81 15.36
C ASP A 74 7.05 2.95 15.94
N ASN A 75 6.36 3.69 15.08
CA ASN A 75 5.53 4.81 15.50
C ASN A 75 4.10 4.34 15.71
N LYS A 76 3.64 4.41 16.96
CA LYS A 76 2.30 3.94 17.32
C LYS A 76 1.28 5.06 17.42
N ASP A 77 1.56 6.19 16.80
CA ASP A 77 0.61 7.30 16.80
C ASP A 77 -0.61 6.92 15.95
N SER A 78 -1.76 6.81 16.59
CA SER A 78 -2.99 6.39 15.93
C SER A 78 -3.45 7.38 14.86
N SER A 79 -3.08 8.66 14.98
CA SER A 79 -3.46 9.64 13.96
C SER A 79 -2.72 9.37 12.64
N TYR A 80 -1.49 8.88 12.67
CA TYR A 80 -0.76 8.51 11.47
C TYR A 80 -1.42 7.30 10.79
N GLU A 81 -1.85 6.33 11.59
CA GLU A 81 -2.54 5.16 11.05
C GLU A 81 -3.86 5.55 10.39
N GLU A 82 -4.63 6.42 11.03
CA GLU A 82 -5.88 6.88 10.49
C GLU A 82 -5.69 7.65 9.18
N GLN A 83 -4.68 8.53 9.14
CA GLN A 83 -4.36 9.27 7.91
C GLN A 83 -3.95 8.35 6.79
N ALA A 84 -3.12 7.35 7.09
CA ALA A 84 -2.68 6.38 6.10
C ALA A 84 -3.84 5.55 5.58
N ASP A 85 -4.77 5.15 6.44
CA ASP A 85 -5.95 4.39 6.03
C ASP A 85 -6.81 5.19 5.06
N ARG A 86 -7.05 6.47 5.36
CA ARG A 86 -7.85 7.33 4.49
C ARG A 86 -7.16 7.53 3.13
N ALA A 87 -5.87 7.79 3.15
CA ALA A 87 -5.11 7.98 1.92
C ALA A 87 -5.06 6.69 1.10
N ALA A 88 -4.94 5.54 1.76
CA ALA A 88 -4.94 4.25 1.07
C ALA A 88 -6.26 4.00 0.36
N VAL A 89 -7.38 4.28 1.00
CA VAL A 89 -8.70 4.12 0.38
C VAL A 89 -8.82 5.02 -0.85
N MET A 90 -8.40 6.28 -0.73
CA MET A 90 -8.43 7.20 -1.85
C MET A 90 -7.56 6.70 -3.01
N LEU A 91 -6.36 6.21 -2.70
CA LEU A 91 -5.43 5.70 -3.69
C LEU A 91 -6.02 4.49 -4.44
N LEU A 92 -6.59 3.55 -3.72
CA LEU A 92 -7.23 2.37 -4.32
C LEU A 92 -8.38 2.78 -5.22
N ASN A 93 -9.21 3.71 -4.78
CA ASN A 93 -10.32 4.20 -5.57
C ASN A 93 -9.84 4.91 -6.83
N ALA A 94 -8.79 5.72 -6.72
CA ALA A 94 -8.24 6.44 -7.87
C ALA A 94 -7.70 5.47 -8.92
N ILE A 95 -6.99 4.44 -8.50
CA ILE A 95 -6.45 3.44 -9.42
C ILE A 95 -7.58 2.68 -10.11
N GLN A 96 -8.61 2.31 -9.36
CA GLN A 96 -9.75 1.60 -9.92
C GLN A 96 -10.49 2.45 -10.95
N VAL A 97 -10.70 3.73 -10.67
CA VAL A 97 -11.39 4.64 -11.58
C VAL A 97 -10.60 4.79 -12.88
N VAL A 98 -9.30 5.01 -12.79
CA VAL A 98 -8.45 5.16 -13.97
C VAL A 98 -8.43 3.87 -14.79
N GLY A 99 -8.28 2.73 -14.14
CA GLY A 99 -8.30 1.43 -14.81
C GLY A 99 -9.65 1.13 -15.44
N GLY A 100 -10.74 1.51 -14.76
CA GLY A 100 -12.10 1.31 -15.27
C GLY A 100 -12.41 2.18 -16.46
N ALA A 101 -11.86 3.39 -16.51
CA ALA A 101 -12.12 4.33 -17.61
C ALA A 101 -11.56 3.82 -18.94
N GLN A 102 -10.63 2.91 -18.92
CA GLN A 102 -10.01 2.35 -20.11
C GLN A 102 -10.64 1.02 -20.53
N GLY A 103 -11.49 0.51 -19.71
CA GLY A 103 -12.13 -0.79 -19.92
C GLY A 103 -13.14 -0.85 -20.99
#